data_1af0fe5d0be437166ed9658503014adb
#
_entry.id   1af0fe5d0be437166ed9658503014adb
#
_cell.length_a   1.000
_cell.length_b   1.000
_cell.length_c   1.000
_cell.angle_alpha   90.00
_cell.angle_beta   90.00
_cell.angle_gamma   90.00
#
_symmetry.space_group_name_H-M   'P 1'
#
loop_
_entity.id
_entity.type
_entity.pdbx_description
1 polymer ?
#
loop_
_entity_poly.entity_id
_entity_poly.type
_entity_poly.pdbx_seq_one_letter_code
_entity_poly.pdbx_strand_id
1 'polypeptide(L)'
;PLFVNAAMNSRGRKPGEYPSAGPLAHLKTIWKKFAPHIDLMAPDIYDTGFAGWAAQYDFKDNPLFIPESRSCRDTGVRALYTFGAHNTVGFSCFALDHADAETVENVRQGYALLRQLRPLLTGNLKHHGLLFGTADDEKIIHEDDFIITSRHYFTLPWDPRAKASTWPEGGGIIIRLGKGDYLIAGNGLVVSFQTETEHRQHEEKKLGEDGFAEKGNENKAKKPQKTFTGKRAGIGFVDEVEVLPDGNLHYLRRLNGDEDHQGRHARIAVGDWKVLHVKLYTYE
;
A
#
# COMPACT_ATOMS: atom_id res chain seq x y z
N PRO A 1 14.56 -18.32 17.96
CA PRO A 1 15.34 -17.59 16.96
C PRO A 1 16.14 -16.47 17.64
N LEU A 2 17.35 -16.23 17.12
CA LEU A 2 18.25 -15.16 17.55
C LEU A 2 18.24 -14.07 16.47
N PHE A 3 17.99 -12.82 16.85
CA PHE A 3 18.11 -11.70 15.94
C PHE A 3 19.11 -10.65 16.44
N VAL A 4 19.62 -9.86 15.52
CA VAL A 4 20.52 -8.74 15.83
C VAL A 4 19.99 -7.48 15.14
N ASN A 5 19.85 -6.41 15.94
CA ASN A 5 19.43 -5.11 15.44
C ASN A 5 20.54 -4.46 14.61
N ALA A 6 20.14 -3.78 13.56
CA ALA A 6 20.97 -2.87 12.80
C ALA A 6 20.57 -1.43 13.16
N ALA A 7 21.38 -0.77 13.95
CA ALA A 7 21.24 0.65 14.25
C ALA A 7 21.74 1.43 13.04
N MET A 8 20.82 1.97 12.22
CA MET A 8 21.13 2.63 10.97
C MET A 8 21.29 4.13 11.14
N ASN A 9 22.26 4.71 10.43
CA ASN A 9 22.44 6.14 10.35
C ASN A 9 21.31 6.78 9.52
N SER A 10 20.77 7.90 9.97
CA SER A 10 19.73 8.65 9.23
C SER A 10 20.37 9.47 8.09
N ARG A 11 19.54 9.76 7.05
CA ARG A 11 19.97 10.62 5.93
C ARG A 11 20.50 11.96 6.39
N GLY A 12 21.56 12.43 5.73
CA GLY A 12 22.19 13.71 6.04
C GLY A 12 23.11 13.68 7.25
N ARG A 13 23.20 12.56 7.98
CA ARG A 13 24.16 12.38 9.07
C ARG A 13 25.50 11.89 8.53
N LYS A 14 26.59 12.42 9.07
CA LYS A 14 27.93 11.93 8.82
C LYS A 14 28.27 10.76 9.73
N PRO A 15 29.23 9.89 9.36
CA PRO A 15 29.74 8.87 10.25
C PRO A 15 30.18 9.46 11.60
N GLY A 16 29.72 8.87 12.69
CA GLY A 16 29.97 9.34 14.06
C GLY A 16 29.00 10.37 14.63
N GLU A 17 28.15 10.97 13.81
CA GLU A 17 27.10 11.88 14.30
C GLU A 17 25.88 11.15 14.89
N TYR A 18 25.72 9.88 14.57
CA TYR A 18 24.69 9.01 15.10
C TYR A 18 25.24 7.59 15.25
N PRO A 19 24.89 6.85 16.30
CA PRO A 19 25.29 5.45 16.43
C PRO A 19 24.84 4.65 15.22
N SER A 20 25.79 3.94 14.61
CA SER A 20 25.55 3.07 13.47
C SER A 20 26.35 1.79 13.67
N ALA A 21 25.66 0.68 13.86
CA ALA A 21 26.28 -0.59 14.22
C ALA A 21 25.39 -1.79 13.87
N GLY A 22 25.95 -2.98 14.01
CA GLY A 22 25.24 -4.23 13.74
C GLY A 22 25.25 -4.62 12.27
N PRO A 23 24.34 -5.47 11.85
CA PRO A 23 24.29 -6.02 10.49
C PRO A 23 23.71 -4.99 9.50
N LEU A 24 24.41 -3.89 9.27
CA LEU A 24 24.02 -2.92 8.25
C LEU A 24 23.87 -3.61 6.88
N ALA A 25 22.92 -3.15 6.06
CA ALA A 25 22.53 -3.82 4.83
C ALA A 25 23.70 -4.17 3.89
N HIS A 26 24.70 -3.28 3.77
CA HIS A 26 25.91 -3.53 2.95
C HIS A 26 26.87 -4.56 3.57
N LEU A 27 26.74 -4.89 4.85
CA LEU A 27 27.54 -5.87 5.56
C LEU A 27 26.88 -7.25 5.67
N LYS A 28 25.68 -7.43 5.15
CA LYS A 28 24.88 -8.66 5.32
C LYS A 28 25.62 -9.94 4.96
N THR A 29 26.44 -9.92 3.90
CA THR A 29 27.22 -11.08 3.45
C THR A 29 28.30 -11.47 4.47
N ILE A 30 28.93 -10.48 5.09
CA ILE A 30 29.93 -10.69 6.14
C ILE A 30 29.27 -11.31 7.37
N TRP A 31 28.16 -10.75 7.81
CA TRP A 31 27.40 -11.26 8.97
C TRP A 31 26.92 -12.68 8.73
N LYS A 32 26.32 -13.01 7.59
CA LYS A 32 25.87 -14.39 7.27
C LYS A 32 27.04 -15.38 7.27
N LYS A 33 28.23 -14.97 6.84
CA LYS A 33 29.39 -15.83 6.79
C LYS A 33 30.02 -16.09 8.17
N PHE A 34 30.16 -15.04 8.98
CA PHE A 34 30.92 -15.11 10.24
C PHE A 34 30.08 -15.23 11.49
N ALA A 35 28.77 -15.04 11.38
CA ALA A 35 27.81 -15.21 12.46
C ALA A 35 26.64 -16.14 12.03
N PRO A 36 26.91 -17.41 11.70
CA PRO A 36 25.94 -18.32 11.09
C PRO A 36 24.79 -18.71 12.03
N HIS A 37 24.90 -18.42 13.33
CA HIS A 37 23.87 -18.72 14.33
C HIS A 37 22.84 -17.58 14.50
N ILE A 38 22.99 -16.46 13.77
CA ILE A 38 22.01 -15.39 13.74
C ILE A 38 20.94 -15.76 12.72
N ASP A 39 19.70 -15.93 13.19
CA ASP A 39 18.55 -16.25 12.34
C ASP A 39 18.08 -15.03 11.54
N LEU A 40 18.03 -13.86 12.18
CA LEU A 40 17.48 -12.62 11.57
C LEU A 40 18.42 -11.42 11.78
N MET A 41 18.61 -10.67 10.71
CA MET A 41 19.15 -9.30 10.74
C MET A 41 17.98 -8.34 10.68
N ALA A 42 17.83 -7.50 11.69
CA ALA A 42 16.62 -6.76 11.97
C ALA A 42 16.91 -5.23 11.98
N PRO A 43 16.37 -4.42 11.05
CA PRO A 43 16.67 -3.00 10.98
C PRO A 43 15.84 -2.18 11.98
N ASP A 44 16.48 -1.18 12.59
CA ASP A 44 15.82 -0.11 13.34
C ASP A 44 15.58 1.07 12.41
N ILE A 45 14.34 1.24 11.90
CA ILE A 45 14.06 2.18 10.81
C ILE A 45 13.47 3.48 11.33
N TYR A 46 14.29 4.52 11.39
CA TYR A 46 13.90 5.89 11.74
C TYR A 46 13.91 6.87 10.55
N ASP A 47 14.51 6.47 9.44
CA ASP A 47 14.63 7.26 8.22
C ASP A 47 13.29 7.36 7.48
N THR A 48 13.06 8.48 6.78
CA THR A 48 11.87 8.71 5.97
C THR A 48 11.77 7.81 4.74
N GLY A 49 12.88 7.23 4.28
CA GLY A 49 12.92 6.25 3.19
C GLY A 49 12.55 4.83 3.64
N PHE A 50 11.51 4.69 4.46
CA PHE A 50 11.09 3.45 5.11
C PHE A 50 11.04 2.24 4.17
N ALA A 51 10.31 2.35 3.05
CA ALA A 51 10.14 1.25 2.09
C ALA A 51 11.48 0.75 1.51
N GLY A 52 12.37 1.67 1.18
CA GLY A 52 13.68 1.33 0.63
C GLY A 52 14.60 0.63 1.64
N TRP A 53 14.49 0.99 2.92
CA TRP A 53 15.23 0.31 3.98
C TRP A 53 14.64 -1.07 4.29
N ALA A 54 13.32 -1.18 4.40
CA ALA A 54 12.65 -2.47 4.62
C ALA A 54 13.04 -3.49 3.54
N ALA A 55 13.03 -3.08 2.26
CA ALA A 55 13.39 -3.93 1.12
C ALA A 55 14.82 -4.48 1.18
N GLN A 56 15.77 -3.75 1.81
CA GLN A 56 17.15 -4.20 1.92
C GLN A 56 17.34 -5.35 2.93
N TYR A 57 16.38 -5.54 3.85
CA TYR A 57 16.43 -6.58 4.86
C TYR A 57 15.49 -7.76 4.57
N ASP A 58 14.66 -7.67 3.52
CA ASP A 58 13.90 -8.80 2.98
C ASP A 58 14.72 -9.48 1.89
N PHE A 59 15.48 -10.52 2.23
CA PHE A 59 16.31 -11.27 1.30
C PHE A 59 16.29 -12.76 1.62
N LYS A 60 16.84 -13.57 0.72
CA LYS A 60 16.89 -15.02 0.92
C LYS A 60 17.48 -15.37 2.29
N ASP A 61 16.78 -16.20 3.02
CA ASP A 61 17.12 -16.68 4.37
C ASP A 61 17.14 -15.56 5.44
N ASN A 62 16.42 -14.47 5.21
CA ASN A 62 16.21 -13.40 6.19
C ASN A 62 14.80 -12.80 6.01
N PRO A 63 13.76 -13.46 6.55
CA PRO A 63 12.45 -12.83 6.57
C PRO A 63 12.52 -11.50 7.35
N LEU A 64 11.74 -10.53 6.92
CA LEU A 64 11.80 -9.18 7.49
C LEU A 64 11.24 -9.16 8.92
N PHE A 65 12.07 -8.73 9.84
CA PHE A 65 11.68 -8.37 11.20
C PHE A 65 12.12 -6.94 11.48
N ILE A 66 11.17 -6.06 11.78
CA ILE A 66 11.44 -4.67 12.19
C ILE A 66 11.15 -4.57 13.68
N PRO A 67 12.15 -4.71 14.56
CA PRO A 67 11.97 -4.67 16.00
C PRO A 67 11.74 -3.24 16.49
N GLU A 68 12.18 -2.25 15.70
CA GLU A 68 12.15 -0.84 16.08
C GLU A 68 11.94 0.04 14.87
N SER A 69 10.97 0.92 14.93
CA SER A 69 10.73 1.96 13.93
C SER A 69 10.27 3.24 14.59
N ARG A 70 10.35 4.36 13.87
CA ARG A 70 9.82 5.64 14.36
C ARG A 70 8.33 5.49 14.70
N SER A 71 7.97 5.89 15.93
CA SER A 71 6.58 6.05 16.32
C SER A 71 6.06 7.40 15.80
N CYS A 72 5.12 7.36 14.87
CA CYS A 72 4.50 8.52 14.25
C CYS A 72 3.13 8.15 13.67
N ARG A 73 2.36 9.13 13.23
CA ARG A 73 1.02 8.93 12.64
C ARG A 73 0.99 7.92 11.49
N ASP A 74 2.10 7.75 10.77
CA ASP A 74 2.19 6.87 9.60
C ASP A 74 2.55 5.42 9.95
N THR A 75 2.85 5.13 11.22
CA THR A 75 3.30 3.80 11.68
C THR A 75 2.31 2.69 11.35
N GLY A 76 1.00 2.96 11.47
CA GLY A 76 -0.04 1.97 11.17
C GLY A 76 -0.06 1.52 9.71
N VAL A 77 0.07 2.45 8.76
CA VAL A 77 0.14 2.11 7.33
C VAL A 77 1.47 1.46 6.95
N ARG A 78 2.57 1.84 7.61
CA ARG A 78 3.88 1.19 7.43
C ARG A 78 3.85 -0.25 7.87
N ALA A 79 3.15 -0.57 8.97
CA ALA A 79 2.95 -1.94 9.40
C ALA A 79 2.18 -2.75 8.34
N LEU A 80 1.06 -2.23 7.81
CA LEU A 80 0.31 -2.87 6.73
C LEU A 80 1.19 -3.10 5.48
N TYR A 81 1.90 -2.05 5.03
CA TYR A 81 2.83 -2.15 3.91
C TYR A 81 3.85 -3.27 4.12
N THR A 82 4.45 -3.33 5.30
CA THR A 82 5.52 -4.29 5.61
C THR A 82 5.02 -5.72 5.43
N PHE A 83 3.86 -6.06 5.99
CA PHE A 83 3.27 -7.41 5.85
C PHE A 83 2.69 -7.67 4.44
N GLY A 84 2.31 -6.64 3.71
CA GLY A 84 1.80 -6.78 2.35
C GLY A 84 2.87 -6.89 1.27
N ALA A 85 4.05 -6.30 1.49
CA ALA A 85 5.10 -6.19 0.48
C ALA A 85 6.28 -7.15 0.69
N HIS A 86 6.46 -7.66 1.91
CA HIS A 86 7.64 -8.43 2.31
C HIS A 86 7.27 -9.73 3.01
N ASN A 87 8.21 -10.68 3.01
CA ASN A 87 8.12 -11.89 3.85
C ASN A 87 8.39 -11.51 5.32
N THR A 88 7.37 -10.97 5.99
CA THR A 88 7.50 -10.33 7.30
C THR A 88 7.07 -11.24 8.42
N VAL A 89 7.90 -11.32 9.47
CA VAL A 89 7.61 -12.08 10.70
C VAL A 89 7.26 -11.19 11.89
N GLY A 90 7.57 -9.89 11.84
CA GLY A 90 7.21 -8.96 12.90
C GLY A 90 7.51 -7.50 12.57
N PHE A 91 6.73 -6.62 13.18
CA PHE A 91 6.86 -5.16 13.11
C PHE A 91 6.54 -4.54 14.47
N SER A 92 7.38 -3.62 14.92
CA SER A 92 7.22 -2.89 16.17
C SER A 92 7.65 -1.44 15.99
N CYS A 93 7.07 -0.53 16.77
CA CYS A 93 7.51 0.86 16.87
C CYS A 93 8.10 1.14 18.24
N PHE A 94 9.02 2.08 18.28
CA PHE A 94 9.72 2.47 19.51
C PHE A 94 8.89 3.43 20.35
N ALA A 95 8.91 3.26 21.68
CA ALA A 95 8.33 4.19 22.65
C ALA A 95 6.87 4.58 22.37
N LEU A 96 6.01 3.62 21.98
CA LEU A 96 4.60 3.87 21.72
C LEU A 96 3.85 4.43 22.96
N ASP A 97 4.31 4.10 24.15
CA ASP A 97 3.81 4.58 25.43
C ASP A 97 4.04 6.08 25.68
N HIS A 98 4.95 6.69 24.91
CA HIS A 98 5.22 8.13 24.90
C HIS A 98 4.66 8.86 23.67
N ALA A 99 3.98 8.15 22.77
CA ALA A 99 3.44 8.73 21.55
C ALA A 99 2.18 9.57 21.82
N ASP A 100 1.89 10.51 20.93
CA ASP A 100 0.63 11.25 20.96
C ASP A 100 -0.59 10.38 20.64
N ALA A 101 -1.78 10.86 20.99
CA ALA A 101 -3.03 10.11 20.82
C ALA A 101 -3.34 9.76 19.36
N GLU A 102 -2.98 10.61 18.39
CA GLU A 102 -3.17 10.34 16.97
C GLU A 102 -2.29 9.17 16.52
N THR A 103 -1.03 9.18 16.91
CA THR A 103 -0.07 8.10 16.62
C THR A 103 -0.55 6.77 17.22
N VAL A 104 -0.93 6.79 18.51
CA VAL A 104 -1.44 5.57 19.18
C VAL A 104 -2.67 5.02 18.48
N GLU A 105 -3.63 5.87 18.09
CA GLU A 105 -4.84 5.44 17.39
C GLU A 105 -4.53 4.86 16.01
N ASN A 106 -3.68 5.50 15.22
CA ASN A 106 -3.29 4.99 13.91
C ASN A 106 -2.55 3.63 14.00
N VAL A 107 -1.68 3.44 14.99
CA VAL A 107 -1.04 2.15 15.27
C VAL A 107 -2.08 1.09 15.65
N ARG A 108 -3.01 1.44 16.55
CA ARG A 108 -4.11 0.54 16.97
C ARG A 108 -4.94 0.08 15.78
N GLN A 109 -5.32 0.99 14.89
CA GLN A 109 -6.10 0.70 13.70
C GLN A 109 -5.32 -0.18 12.71
N GLY A 110 -4.07 0.16 12.41
CA GLY A 110 -3.22 -0.64 11.53
C GLY A 110 -3.05 -2.08 12.03
N TYR A 111 -2.79 -2.23 13.33
CA TYR A 111 -2.65 -3.56 13.94
C TYR A 111 -3.98 -4.31 14.03
N ALA A 112 -5.10 -3.62 14.19
CA ALA A 112 -6.42 -4.24 14.15
C ALA A 112 -6.71 -4.82 12.76
N LEU A 113 -6.42 -4.07 11.68
CA LEU A 113 -6.52 -4.57 10.31
C LEU A 113 -5.56 -5.75 10.05
N LEU A 114 -4.31 -5.68 10.47
CA LEU A 114 -3.36 -6.82 10.33
C LEU A 114 -3.88 -8.07 11.03
N ARG A 115 -4.42 -7.93 12.24
CA ARG A 115 -5.01 -9.06 12.97
C ARG A 115 -6.20 -9.65 12.22
N GLN A 116 -7.05 -8.79 11.65
CA GLN A 116 -8.20 -9.19 10.84
C GLN A 116 -7.76 -9.91 9.56
N LEU A 117 -6.76 -9.39 8.85
CA LEU A 117 -6.25 -9.96 7.60
C LEU A 117 -5.38 -11.21 7.78
N ARG A 118 -4.92 -11.51 9.01
CA ARG A 118 -3.98 -12.60 9.27
C ARG A 118 -4.36 -13.94 8.63
N PRO A 119 -5.62 -14.42 8.68
CA PRO A 119 -5.98 -15.71 8.07
C PRO A 119 -5.69 -15.77 6.56
N LEU A 120 -5.80 -14.63 5.87
CA LEU A 120 -5.55 -14.52 4.43
C LEU A 120 -4.06 -14.32 4.11
N LEU A 121 -3.34 -13.55 4.94
CA LEU A 121 -1.92 -13.27 4.75
C LEU A 121 -1.01 -14.46 5.07
N THR A 122 -1.42 -15.33 6.01
CA THR A 122 -0.68 -16.56 6.34
C THR A 122 -0.99 -17.72 5.40
N GLY A 123 -1.94 -17.56 4.48
CA GLY A 123 -2.26 -18.51 3.42
C GLY A 123 -1.39 -18.32 2.17
N ASN A 124 -1.82 -18.98 1.08
CA ASN A 124 -1.14 -18.90 -0.21
C ASN A 124 -1.74 -17.83 -1.16
N LEU A 125 -2.51 -16.88 -0.63
CA LEU A 125 -3.10 -15.82 -1.44
C LEU A 125 -2.03 -14.82 -1.85
N LYS A 126 -2.07 -14.41 -3.12
CA LYS A 126 -1.19 -13.36 -3.62
C LYS A 126 -1.63 -12.02 -3.05
N HIS A 127 -0.68 -11.26 -2.57
CA HIS A 127 -0.95 -9.94 -1.99
C HIS A 127 0.15 -8.93 -2.34
N HIS A 128 -0.17 -7.66 -2.22
CA HIS A 128 0.71 -6.54 -2.54
C HIS A 128 0.58 -5.44 -1.49
N GLY A 129 1.71 -5.02 -0.92
CA GLY A 129 1.76 -3.89 0.00
C GLY A 129 1.82 -2.57 -0.75
N LEU A 130 1.14 -1.56 -0.19
CA LEU A 130 1.01 -0.21 -0.71
C LEU A 130 1.50 0.79 0.32
N LEU A 131 2.33 1.77 -0.11
CA LEU A 131 2.77 2.88 0.73
C LEU A 131 3.02 4.11 -0.15
N PHE A 132 2.34 5.21 0.15
CA PHE A 132 2.36 6.46 -0.62
C PHE A 132 2.51 7.65 0.30
N GLY A 133 3.48 8.53 0.04
CA GLY A 133 3.72 9.75 0.81
C GLY A 133 3.53 11.02 -0.02
N THR A 134 3.51 10.91 -1.35
CA THR A 134 3.45 12.05 -2.27
C THR A 134 2.47 11.83 -3.40
N ALA A 135 2.22 12.88 -4.19
CA ALA A 135 1.36 12.81 -5.37
C ALA A 135 1.96 11.98 -6.52
N ASP A 136 3.28 11.83 -6.53
CA ASP A 136 4.01 11.12 -7.59
C ASP A 136 4.15 9.63 -7.29
N ASP A 137 3.79 9.20 -6.07
CA ASP A 137 3.86 7.79 -5.68
C ASP A 137 2.70 7.01 -6.32
N GLU A 138 3.05 5.98 -7.06
CA GLU A 138 2.11 5.10 -7.74
C GLU A 138 2.57 3.65 -7.65
N LYS A 139 1.62 2.73 -7.54
CA LYS A 139 1.86 1.30 -7.65
C LYS A 139 0.97 0.72 -8.75
N ILE A 140 1.61 0.20 -9.79
CA ILE A 140 0.95 -0.54 -10.87
C ILE A 140 1.16 -2.03 -10.65
N ILE A 141 0.07 -2.79 -10.67
CA ILE A 141 0.06 -4.24 -10.47
C ILE A 141 -0.63 -4.87 -11.69
N HIS A 142 0.05 -5.79 -12.35
CA HIS A 142 -0.51 -6.61 -13.41
C HIS A 142 -1.04 -7.92 -12.80
N GLU A 143 -2.36 -8.09 -12.79
CA GLU A 143 -3.01 -9.22 -12.15
C GLU A 143 -4.20 -9.71 -12.97
N ASP A 144 -4.18 -10.99 -13.36
CA ASP A 144 -5.17 -11.57 -14.26
C ASP A 144 -5.24 -10.81 -15.60
N ASP A 145 -6.43 -10.32 -15.97
CA ASP A 145 -6.67 -9.50 -17.16
C ASP A 145 -6.70 -8.00 -16.84
N PHE A 146 -6.28 -7.62 -15.64
CA PHE A 146 -6.43 -6.26 -15.11
C PHE A 146 -5.08 -5.62 -14.77
N ILE A 147 -5.02 -4.34 -15.02
CA ILE A 147 -4.03 -3.41 -14.48
C ILE A 147 -4.66 -2.69 -13.30
N ILE A 148 -4.07 -2.85 -12.13
CA ILE A 148 -4.52 -2.23 -10.88
C ILE A 148 -3.56 -1.09 -10.57
N THR A 149 -4.06 0.14 -10.62
CA THR A 149 -3.26 1.33 -10.30
C THR A 149 -3.69 1.89 -8.95
N SER A 150 -2.75 1.98 -8.02
CA SER A 150 -2.98 2.47 -6.67
C SER A 150 -2.18 3.72 -6.39
N ARG A 151 -2.80 4.72 -5.75
CA ARG A 151 -2.21 6.01 -5.39
C ARG A 151 -2.69 6.48 -4.02
N HIS A 152 -2.07 7.53 -3.53
CA HIS A 152 -2.55 8.22 -2.33
C HIS A 152 -3.93 8.85 -2.56
N TYR A 153 -4.81 8.80 -1.54
CA TYR A 153 -6.17 9.37 -1.62
C TYR A 153 -6.18 10.85 -2.00
N PHE A 154 -5.21 11.64 -1.56
CA PHE A 154 -5.13 13.09 -1.88
C PHE A 154 -4.71 13.40 -3.32
N THR A 155 -4.45 12.40 -4.16
CA THR A 155 -4.40 12.62 -5.61
C THR A 155 -5.79 12.96 -6.19
N LEU A 156 -6.86 12.74 -5.43
CA LEU A 156 -8.22 13.16 -5.76
C LEU A 156 -8.39 14.67 -5.46
N PRO A 157 -8.66 15.50 -6.47
CA PRO A 157 -8.55 16.96 -6.35
C PRO A 157 -9.66 17.62 -5.53
N TRP A 158 -10.72 16.91 -5.19
CA TRP A 158 -11.86 17.46 -4.45
C TRP A 158 -11.66 17.46 -2.92
N ASP A 159 -10.70 16.71 -2.37
CA ASP A 159 -10.39 16.78 -0.94
C ASP A 159 -9.57 18.05 -0.66
N PRO A 160 -10.05 18.99 0.17
CA PRO A 160 -9.32 20.22 0.47
C PRO A 160 -7.96 19.98 1.13
N ARG A 161 -7.78 18.86 1.83
CA ARG A 161 -6.51 18.46 2.46
C ARG A 161 -5.42 18.11 1.44
N ALA A 162 -5.81 17.80 0.20
CA ALA A 162 -4.88 17.57 -0.90
C ALA A 162 -3.97 18.77 -1.22
N LYS A 163 -4.38 19.99 -0.80
CA LYS A 163 -3.62 21.24 -1.00
C LYS A 163 -2.52 21.45 0.05
N ALA A 164 -2.44 20.62 1.07
CA ALA A 164 -1.39 20.70 2.08
C ALA A 164 -0.02 20.45 1.47
N SER A 165 1.01 21.11 1.97
CA SER A 165 2.39 20.97 1.50
C SER A 165 3.00 19.60 1.84
N THR A 166 2.44 18.90 2.82
CA THR A 166 2.86 17.56 3.24
C THR A 166 1.61 16.72 3.52
N TRP A 167 1.65 15.47 3.09
CA TRP A 167 0.60 14.50 3.33
C TRP A 167 1.00 13.48 4.41
N PRO A 168 0.06 12.96 5.22
CA PRO A 168 0.31 11.72 5.95
C PRO A 168 0.52 10.60 4.92
N GLU A 169 1.29 9.58 5.25
CA GLU A 169 1.37 8.41 4.37
C GLU A 169 0.01 7.70 4.29
N GLY A 170 -0.39 7.34 3.06
CA GLY A 170 -1.46 6.40 2.80
C GLY A 170 -0.86 5.03 2.52
N GLY A 171 -1.54 3.96 2.92
CA GLY A 171 -1.01 2.64 2.69
C GLY A 171 -1.98 1.51 3.04
N GLY A 172 -1.60 0.30 2.63
CA GLY A 172 -2.44 -0.87 2.86
C GLY A 172 -1.98 -2.10 2.12
N ILE A 173 -2.92 -3.01 1.92
CA ILE A 173 -2.68 -4.30 1.27
C ILE A 173 -3.80 -4.57 0.26
N ILE A 174 -3.42 -4.99 -0.94
CA ILE A 174 -4.33 -5.63 -1.89
C ILE A 174 -4.12 -7.13 -1.80
N ILE A 175 -5.20 -7.90 -1.61
CA ILE A 175 -5.18 -9.36 -1.58
C ILE A 175 -6.05 -9.89 -2.72
N ARG A 176 -5.51 -10.79 -3.55
CA ARG A 176 -6.24 -11.45 -4.62
C ARG A 176 -6.98 -12.67 -4.06
N LEU A 177 -8.30 -12.66 -4.09
CA LEU A 177 -9.15 -13.80 -3.69
C LEU A 177 -9.38 -14.77 -4.86
N GLY A 178 -9.41 -14.23 -6.08
CA GLY A 178 -9.64 -14.99 -7.32
C GLY A 178 -9.56 -14.09 -8.54
N LYS A 179 -9.89 -14.61 -9.71
CA LYS A 179 -9.89 -13.81 -10.94
C LYS A 179 -10.90 -12.65 -10.85
N GLY A 180 -10.38 -11.43 -10.97
CA GLY A 180 -11.18 -10.20 -10.84
C GLY A 180 -11.84 -10.04 -9.46
N ASP A 181 -11.25 -10.58 -8.40
CA ASP A 181 -11.82 -10.64 -7.06
C ASP A 181 -10.73 -10.27 -6.04
N TYR A 182 -10.89 -9.09 -5.40
CA TYR A 182 -9.83 -8.49 -4.58
C TYR A 182 -10.35 -7.95 -3.26
N LEU A 183 -9.53 -8.03 -2.22
CA LEU A 183 -9.66 -7.19 -1.03
C LEU A 183 -8.66 -6.05 -1.08
N ILE A 184 -9.11 -4.88 -0.66
CA ILE A 184 -8.29 -3.67 -0.46
C ILE A 184 -8.45 -3.25 0.98
N ALA A 185 -7.39 -3.30 1.75
CA ALA A 185 -7.41 -2.92 3.16
C ALA A 185 -6.38 -1.84 3.45
N GLY A 186 -6.73 -0.83 4.22
CA GLY A 186 -5.78 0.23 4.55
C GLY A 186 -6.41 1.55 4.94
N ASN A 187 -5.65 2.63 4.69
CA ASN A 187 -6.00 4.02 4.97
C ASN A 187 -5.40 4.93 3.89
N GLY A 188 -6.16 5.91 3.42
CA GLY A 188 -5.64 6.93 2.51
C GLY A 188 -5.32 6.44 1.09
N LEU A 189 -6.15 5.54 0.53
CA LEU A 189 -5.92 4.89 -0.76
C LEU A 189 -7.00 5.23 -1.80
N VAL A 190 -6.59 5.30 -3.06
CA VAL A 190 -7.44 5.19 -4.24
C VAL A 190 -6.88 4.13 -5.18
N VAL A 191 -7.74 3.25 -5.67
CA VAL A 191 -7.38 2.12 -6.52
C VAL A 191 -8.30 2.08 -7.72
N SER A 192 -7.74 2.22 -8.92
CA SER A 192 -8.43 2.14 -10.20
C SER A 192 -8.04 0.87 -10.95
N PHE A 193 -8.91 0.47 -11.88
CA PHE A 193 -8.78 -0.78 -12.62
C PHE A 193 -8.98 -0.55 -14.11
N GLN A 194 -8.09 -1.10 -14.90
CA GLN A 194 -8.14 -1.06 -16.36
C GLN A 194 -7.86 -2.46 -16.93
N THR A 195 -8.28 -2.71 -18.16
CA THR A 195 -7.70 -3.82 -18.92
C THR A 195 -6.35 -3.39 -19.48
N GLU A 196 -5.53 -4.35 -19.93
CA GLU A 196 -4.28 -4.06 -20.63
C GLU A 196 -4.49 -3.14 -21.84
N THR A 197 -5.60 -3.35 -22.55
CA THR A 197 -5.96 -2.54 -23.74
C THR A 197 -6.30 -1.10 -23.34
N GLU A 198 -7.07 -0.90 -22.27
CA GLU A 198 -7.39 0.44 -21.77
C GLU A 198 -6.12 1.17 -21.27
N HIS A 199 -5.30 0.50 -20.49
CA HIS A 199 -4.07 1.06 -19.94
C HIS A 199 -3.14 1.53 -21.07
N ARG A 200 -2.90 0.68 -22.07
CA ARG A 200 -2.10 1.04 -23.23
C ARG A 200 -2.68 2.22 -24.01
N GLN A 201 -4.00 2.24 -24.24
CA GLN A 201 -4.65 3.36 -24.94
C GLN A 201 -4.61 4.65 -24.12
N HIS A 202 -4.67 4.55 -22.77
CA HIS A 202 -4.50 5.70 -21.89
C HIS A 202 -3.10 6.30 -22.10
N GLU A 203 -2.05 5.50 -22.02
CA GLU A 203 -0.66 5.95 -22.23
C GLU A 203 -0.41 6.52 -23.62
N GLU A 204 -0.88 5.84 -24.68
CA GLU A 204 -0.65 6.23 -26.06
C GLU A 204 -1.46 7.46 -26.48
N LYS A 205 -2.72 7.57 -26.02
CA LYS A 205 -3.69 8.57 -26.50
C LYS A 205 -3.92 9.69 -25.50
N LYS A 206 -3.31 9.64 -24.31
CA LYS A 206 -3.55 10.59 -23.21
C LYS A 206 -5.04 10.77 -22.91
N LEU A 207 -5.71 9.66 -22.68
CA LEU A 207 -7.11 9.61 -22.32
C LEU A 207 -7.27 9.67 -20.79
N GLY A 208 -8.35 10.31 -20.32
CA GLY A 208 -8.76 10.24 -18.92
C GLY A 208 -9.38 8.89 -18.57
N GLU A 209 -9.63 8.64 -17.29
CA GLU A 209 -10.20 7.39 -16.77
C GLU A 209 -11.56 7.03 -17.40
N ASP A 210 -12.32 8.03 -17.84
CA ASP A 210 -13.62 7.85 -18.51
C ASP A 210 -13.52 7.57 -20.02
N GLY A 211 -12.30 7.55 -20.57
CA GLY A 211 -12.04 7.31 -21.99
C GLY A 211 -12.28 8.54 -22.88
N PHE A 212 -12.37 9.73 -22.30
CA PHE A 212 -12.39 11.00 -23.03
C PHE A 212 -10.98 11.60 -23.06
N ALA A 213 -10.68 12.36 -24.12
CA ALA A 213 -9.44 13.13 -24.17
C ALA A 213 -9.36 14.12 -23.00
N GLU A 214 -8.18 14.26 -22.40
CA GLU A 214 -7.99 15.18 -21.29
C GLU A 214 -8.25 16.64 -21.67
N LYS A 215 -8.76 17.41 -20.70
CA LYS A 215 -9.00 18.85 -20.85
C LYS A 215 -7.71 19.59 -21.19
N GLY A 216 -7.56 20.07 -22.34
CA GLY A 216 -6.35 20.74 -22.86
C GLY A 216 -5.98 20.26 -24.25
N ASN A 217 -6.47 19.09 -24.64
CA ASN A 217 -6.43 18.59 -26.01
C ASN A 217 -7.77 18.82 -26.76
N GLU A 218 -8.73 19.50 -26.12
CA GLU A 218 -10.03 19.79 -26.71
C GLU A 218 -9.90 20.91 -27.76
N ASN A 219 -10.07 20.58 -29.03
CA ASN A 219 -10.46 21.56 -30.05
C ASN A 219 -11.83 22.10 -29.65
N LYS A 220 -11.94 23.42 -29.46
CA LYS A 220 -13.05 24.19 -28.85
C LYS A 220 -14.47 24.01 -29.43
N ALA A 221 -14.74 23.03 -30.28
CA ALA A 221 -16.00 22.94 -31.00
C ALA A 221 -16.72 21.58 -30.99
N LYS A 222 -16.20 20.53 -30.35
CA LYS A 222 -16.88 19.21 -30.35
C LYS A 222 -17.01 18.67 -28.96
N LYS A 223 -18.19 18.11 -28.63
CA LYS A 223 -18.36 17.30 -27.40
C LYS A 223 -17.32 16.16 -27.38
N PRO A 224 -16.65 15.94 -26.27
CA PRO A 224 -15.68 14.86 -26.17
C PRO A 224 -16.37 13.52 -26.52
N GLN A 225 -15.75 12.74 -27.39
CA GLN A 225 -16.20 11.41 -27.76
C GLN A 225 -15.38 10.38 -27.03
N LYS A 226 -16.01 9.30 -26.61
CA LYS A 226 -15.28 8.14 -26.10
C LYS A 226 -14.34 7.61 -27.19
N THR A 227 -13.11 7.40 -26.82
CA THR A 227 -12.06 6.99 -27.75
C THR A 227 -11.40 5.67 -27.40
N PHE A 228 -11.78 5.04 -26.27
CA PHE A 228 -11.41 3.67 -25.94
C PHE A 228 -12.09 2.69 -26.89
N THR A 229 -11.34 1.64 -27.27
CA THR A 229 -11.84 0.56 -28.11
C THR A 229 -11.42 -0.79 -27.49
N GLY A 230 -12.27 -1.81 -27.63
CA GLY A 230 -12.05 -3.15 -27.09
C GLY A 230 -12.54 -3.30 -25.64
N LYS A 231 -12.13 -4.39 -25.01
CA LYS A 231 -12.58 -4.72 -23.64
C LYS A 231 -12.12 -3.70 -22.62
N ARG A 232 -13.03 -3.33 -21.76
CA ARG A 232 -12.85 -2.40 -20.65
C ARG A 232 -13.08 -3.11 -19.32
N ALA A 233 -12.41 -2.63 -18.25
CA ALA A 233 -12.68 -3.06 -16.90
C ALA A 233 -13.88 -2.30 -16.31
N GLY A 234 -14.74 -3.01 -15.60
CA GLY A 234 -15.84 -2.45 -14.81
C GLY A 234 -15.80 -2.98 -13.39
N ILE A 235 -16.20 -2.14 -12.44
CA ILE A 235 -16.42 -2.53 -11.05
C ILE A 235 -17.85 -3.06 -10.93
N GLY A 236 -18.01 -4.33 -10.61
CA GLY A 236 -19.30 -4.97 -10.40
C GLY A 236 -19.91 -4.56 -9.06
N PHE A 237 -19.08 -4.50 -8.03
CA PHE A 237 -19.41 -3.95 -6.73
C PHE A 237 -18.17 -3.60 -5.91
N VAL A 238 -18.37 -2.73 -4.93
CA VAL A 238 -17.44 -2.48 -3.83
C VAL A 238 -18.23 -2.62 -2.54
N ASP A 239 -17.89 -3.62 -1.75
CA ASP A 239 -18.53 -3.89 -0.46
C ASP A 239 -17.54 -3.60 0.69
N GLU A 240 -17.99 -2.93 1.72
CA GLU A 240 -17.27 -2.85 2.99
C GLU A 240 -17.50 -4.15 3.75
N VAL A 241 -16.41 -4.79 4.20
CA VAL A 241 -16.44 -6.12 4.80
C VAL A 241 -15.52 -6.21 6.01
N GLU A 242 -15.75 -7.24 6.83
CA GLU A 242 -14.79 -7.72 7.83
C GLU A 242 -14.29 -9.11 7.45
N VAL A 243 -13.00 -9.39 7.67
CA VAL A 243 -12.45 -10.74 7.54
C VAL A 243 -12.58 -11.43 8.90
N LEU A 244 -13.31 -12.54 8.92
CA LEU A 244 -13.52 -13.33 10.12
C LEU A 244 -12.27 -14.20 10.44
N PRO A 245 -12.16 -14.73 11.68
CA PRO A 245 -11.01 -15.55 12.09
C PRO A 245 -10.78 -16.82 11.24
N ASP A 246 -11.80 -17.31 10.56
CA ASP A 246 -11.74 -18.44 9.63
C ASP A 246 -11.37 -18.03 8.18
N GLY A 247 -11.18 -16.73 7.93
CA GLY A 247 -10.88 -16.17 6.61
C GLY A 247 -12.11 -15.86 5.76
N ASN A 248 -13.33 -16.16 6.22
CA ASN A 248 -14.55 -15.80 5.53
C ASN A 248 -14.82 -14.29 5.64
N LEU A 249 -15.57 -13.76 4.66
CA LEU A 249 -15.94 -12.35 4.64
C LEU A 249 -17.32 -12.15 5.28
N HIS A 250 -17.38 -11.23 6.21
CA HIS A 250 -18.66 -10.73 6.76
C HIS A 250 -18.99 -9.41 6.07
N TYR A 251 -20.12 -9.39 5.35
CA TYR A 251 -20.63 -8.22 4.66
C TYR A 251 -21.17 -7.19 5.65
N LEU A 252 -20.76 -5.94 5.51
CA LEU A 252 -21.27 -4.81 6.29
C LEU A 252 -22.25 -3.97 5.47
N ARG A 253 -21.80 -3.48 4.31
CA ARG A 253 -22.64 -2.68 3.40
C ARG A 253 -22.02 -2.61 2.00
N ARG A 254 -22.85 -2.29 1.02
CA ARG A 254 -22.40 -1.93 -0.33
C ARG A 254 -22.14 -0.42 -0.41
N LEU A 255 -21.04 -0.04 -1.03
CA LEU A 255 -20.77 1.34 -1.38
C LEU A 255 -21.73 1.76 -2.50
N ASN A 256 -22.19 3.02 -2.45
CA ASN A 256 -23.03 3.60 -3.50
C ASN A 256 -22.16 4.25 -4.59
N GLY A 257 -22.82 4.70 -5.68
CA GLY A 257 -22.13 5.25 -6.84
C GLY A 257 -21.34 6.53 -6.57
N ASP A 258 -21.64 7.30 -5.51
CA ASP A 258 -20.85 8.45 -5.13
C ASP A 258 -19.59 8.04 -4.36
N GLU A 259 -19.64 6.93 -3.62
CA GLU A 259 -18.51 6.42 -2.83
C GLU A 259 -17.48 5.70 -3.70
N ASP A 260 -17.88 5.06 -4.81
CA ASP A 260 -16.99 4.40 -5.78
C ASP A 260 -16.76 5.25 -7.05
N HIS A 261 -17.19 6.51 -7.02
CA HIS A 261 -17.11 7.45 -8.14
C HIS A 261 -17.74 6.89 -9.42
N GLN A 262 -18.96 6.39 -9.32
CA GLN A 262 -19.72 5.79 -10.43
C GLN A 262 -19.01 4.59 -11.06
N GLY A 263 -18.40 3.75 -10.23
CA GLY A 263 -17.71 2.53 -10.67
C GLY A 263 -16.33 2.76 -11.29
N ARG A 264 -15.67 3.91 -11.01
CA ARG A 264 -14.35 4.21 -11.57
C ARG A 264 -13.20 3.76 -10.69
N HIS A 265 -13.36 3.82 -9.37
CA HIS A 265 -12.33 3.40 -8.43
C HIS A 265 -12.89 2.98 -7.07
N ALA A 266 -12.16 2.12 -6.37
CA ALA A 266 -12.35 1.89 -4.96
C ALA A 266 -11.47 2.87 -4.16
N ARG A 267 -11.98 3.41 -3.03
CA ARG A 267 -11.23 4.38 -2.24
C ARG A 267 -11.47 4.25 -0.75
N ILE A 268 -10.43 4.53 0.01
CA ILE A 268 -10.44 4.63 1.47
C ILE A 268 -9.88 6.00 1.82
N ALA A 269 -10.67 6.85 2.46
CA ALA A 269 -10.23 8.20 2.78
C ALA A 269 -9.14 8.21 3.85
N VAL A 270 -8.35 9.29 3.90
CA VAL A 270 -7.38 9.49 4.98
C VAL A 270 -8.10 9.67 6.31
N GLY A 271 -7.77 8.83 7.27
CA GLY A 271 -8.44 8.72 8.56
C GLY A 271 -9.42 7.55 8.66
N ASP A 272 -9.85 6.98 7.53
CA ASP A 272 -10.64 5.76 7.51
C ASP A 272 -9.71 4.54 7.49
N TRP A 273 -10.12 3.50 8.24
CA TRP A 273 -9.43 2.21 8.28
C TRP A 273 -10.46 1.12 8.03
N LYS A 274 -10.40 0.50 6.86
CA LYS A 274 -11.42 -0.49 6.46
C LYS A 274 -10.89 -1.51 5.46
N VAL A 275 -11.71 -2.53 5.23
CA VAL A 275 -11.52 -3.54 4.20
C VAL A 275 -12.63 -3.39 3.17
N LEU A 276 -12.27 -3.27 1.90
CA LEU A 276 -13.17 -3.26 0.77
C LEU A 276 -13.02 -4.54 -0.03
N HIS A 277 -14.14 -5.20 -0.34
CA HIS A 277 -14.22 -6.31 -1.27
C HIS A 277 -14.65 -5.78 -2.63
N VAL A 278 -13.83 -5.98 -3.64
CA VAL A 278 -14.03 -5.45 -5.00
C VAL A 278 -14.18 -6.60 -5.98
N LYS A 279 -15.25 -6.60 -6.75
CA LYS A 279 -15.47 -7.53 -7.85
C LYS A 279 -15.41 -6.80 -9.18
N LEU A 280 -14.54 -7.28 -10.07
CA LEU A 280 -14.37 -6.74 -11.41
C LEU A 280 -15.01 -7.63 -12.46
N TYR A 281 -15.41 -7.01 -13.57
CA TYR A 281 -15.82 -7.66 -14.81
C TYR A 281 -15.23 -6.93 -16.01
N THR A 282 -15.31 -7.53 -17.19
CA THR A 282 -14.95 -6.87 -18.46
C THR A 282 -16.17 -6.70 -19.33
N TYR A 283 -16.23 -5.60 -20.10
CA TYR A 283 -17.28 -5.27 -21.06
C TYR A 283 -16.69 -4.61 -22.31
N GLU A 284 -17.46 -4.57 -23.40
CA GLU A 284 -17.13 -3.89 -24.69
C GLU A 284 -17.97 -2.64 -24.88
#